data_35bf7490b587ccb992a8894314818829
#
_entry.id   35bf7490b587ccb992a8894314818829
#
_cell.length_a   1.000
_cell.length_b   1.000
_cell.length_c   1.000
_cell.angle_alpha   90.00
_cell.angle_beta   90.00
_cell.angle_gamma   90.00
#
_symmetry.space_group_name_H-M   'P 1'
#
loop_
_entity.id
_entity.type
_entity.pdbx_description
1 polymer ?
#
loop_
_entity_poly.entity_id
_entity_poly.type
_entity_poly.pdbx_seq_one_letter_code
_entity_poly.pdbx_strand_id
1 'polypeptide(L)'
;MNVSNNTLRVFIGWDSREDIAYQVAKQSILDAAKYPNQIEVVPIKLDELRKKGLYWRPEDKLASTEFTFSRFLIPELCEFKGWAVFCDCDFIFRNDVRELFERIDDKYAVMCAQHDYTPKEGTEKMDGKIQHNYPRKNWSSMVLWNCGHKSNKKLTKEFVNDEAIDGKYLHRFSWLKDNEIGKVSHEWNWLVGWYKEPQDGTPK
;
A
#
# COMPACT_ATOMS: atom_id res chain seq x y z
N MET A 1 -26.94 -14.31 -3.15
CA MET A 1 -25.63 -14.37 -2.48
C MET A 1 -25.67 -13.39 -1.33
N ASN A 2 -25.57 -13.86 -0.10
CA ASN A 2 -25.56 -12.99 1.07
C ASN A 2 -24.32 -12.11 1.01
N VAL A 3 -24.50 -10.82 0.78
CA VAL A 3 -23.47 -9.82 1.03
C VAL A 3 -23.33 -9.77 2.55
N SER A 4 -22.39 -10.56 3.07
CA SER A 4 -22.00 -10.44 4.48
C SER A 4 -21.58 -8.98 4.68
N ASN A 5 -22.02 -8.40 5.82
CA ASN A 5 -21.66 -7.05 6.30
C ASN A 5 -20.14 -6.91 6.57
N ASN A 6 -19.30 -7.24 5.59
CA ASN A 6 -17.86 -7.14 5.74
C ASN A 6 -17.43 -5.74 5.33
N THR A 7 -17.15 -4.92 6.33
CA THR A 7 -16.51 -3.61 6.14
C THR A 7 -15.16 -3.81 5.46
N LEU A 8 -14.96 -3.18 4.31
CA LEU A 8 -13.67 -3.19 3.61
C LEU A 8 -12.72 -2.23 4.30
N ARG A 9 -11.52 -2.69 4.62
CA ARG A 9 -10.48 -1.84 5.22
C ARG A 9 -9.53 -1.32 4.16
N VAL A 10 -9.40 0.01 4.10
CA VAL A 10 -8.45 0.72 3.26
C VAL A 10 -7.50 1.49 4.16
N PHE A 11 -6.25 1.09 4.19
CA PHE A 11 -5.20 1.76 4.92
C PHE A 11 -4.52 2.77 4.01
N ILE A 12 -4.35 4.01 4.49
CA ILE A 12 -3.61 5.05 3.77
C ILE A 12 -2.39 5.42 4.59
N GLY A 13 -1.22 5.46 3.95
CA GLY A 13 -0.02 6.01 4.56
C GLY A 13 -0.27 7.44 4.99
N TRP A 14 0.14 7.81 6.21
CA TRP A 14 0.01 9.18 6.69
C TRP A 14 1.38 9.74 7.06
N ASP A 15 1.66 10.93 6.55
CA ASP A 15 2.87 11.69 6.86
C ASP A 15 2.45 13.06 7.40
N SER A 16 3.05 13.48 8.49
CA SER A 16 2.69 14.76 9.14
C SER A 16 2.91 15.97 8.24
N ARG A 17 3.77 15.87 7.24
CA ARG A 17 4.06 16.89 6.23
C ARG A 17 3.03 16.94 5.11
N GLU A 18 2.23 15.88 4.96
CA GLU A 18 1.32 15.64 3.83
C GLU A 18 -0.13 15.33 4.26
N ASP A 19 -0.58 15.88 5.38
CA ASP A 19 -1.94 15.62 5.88
C ASP A 19 -3.03 15.98 4.85
N ILE A 20 -2.83 17.04 4.08
CA ILE A 20 -3.76 17.44 3.01
C ILE A 20 -3.88 16.33 1.96
N ALA A 21 -2.77 15.70 1.55
CA ALA A 21 -2.80 14.62 0.57
C ALA A 21 -3.60 13.42 1.13
N TYR A 22 -3.38 13.04 2.39
CA TYR A 22 -4.18 12.03 3.06
C TYR A 22 -5.69 12.36 3.06
N GLN A 23 -6.07 13.61 3.39
CA GLN A 23 -7.48 14.02 3.42
C GLN A 23 -8.13 13.91 2.04
N VAL A 24 -7.41 14.32 0.98
CA VAL A 24 -7.87 14.20 -0.41
C VAL A 24 -8.02 12.73 -0.81
N ALA A 25 -7.02 11.90 -0.53
CA ALA A 25 -7.08 10.46 -0.82
C ALA A 25 -8.27 9.80 -0.12
N LYS A 26 -8.44 10.04 1.18
CA LYS A 26 -9.58 9.54 1.95
C LYS A 26 -10.91 9.99 1.36
N GLN A 27 -11.06 11.28 1.06
CA GLN A 27 -12.30 11.81 0.51
C GLN A 27 -12.61 11.21 -0.85
N SER A 28 -11.61 11.06 -1.73
CA SER A 28 -11.79 10.46 -3.05
C SER A 28 -12.29 9.01 -2.98
N ILE A 29 -11.81 8.21 -2.01
CA ILE A 29 -12.32 6.85 -1.77
C ILE A 29 -13.80 6.88 -1.40
N LEU A 30 -14.20 7.79 -0.51
CA LEU A 30 -15.58 7.87 -0.03
C LEU A 30 -16.53 8.42 -1.09
N ASP A 31 -16.09 9.38 -1.90
CA ASP A 31 -16.88 9.98 -2.99
C ASP A 31 -17.09 9.00 -4.15
N ALA A 32 -16.07 8.17 -4.46
CA ALA A 32 -16.18 7.16 -5.51
C ALA A 32 -16.97 5.91 -5.07
N ALA A 33 -17.18 5.73 -3.78
CA ALA A 33 -17.81 4.54 -3.23
C ALA A 33 -19.34 4.55 -3.39
N LYS A 34 -19.91 3.48 -3.91
CA LYS A 34 -21.36 3.25 -3.93
C LYS A 34 -21.98 3.12 -2.52
N TYR A 35 -21.21 2.55 -1.59
CA TYR A 35 -21.61 2.32 -0.20
C TYR A 35 -20.50 2.76 0.76
N PRO A 36 -20.29 4.08 0.97
CA PRO A 36 -19.17 4.59 1.77
C PRO A 36 -19.19 4.13 3.23
N ASN A 37 -20.37 3.89 3.79
CA ASN A 37 -20.54 3.38 5.16
C ASN A 37 -20.05 1.92 5.35
N GLN A 38 -19.70 1.23 4.30
CA GLN A 38 -19.11 -0.11 4.35
C GLN A 38 -17.60 -0.09 4.07
N ILE A 39 -16.97 1.08 4.03
CA ILE A 39 -15.53 1.25 3.87
C ILE A 39 -14.98 1.93 5.11
N GLU A 40 -14.02 1.28 5.75
CA GLU A 40 -13.24 1.84 6.84
C GLU A 40 -11.91 2.35 6.29
N VAL A 41 -11.71 3.67 6.28
CA VAL A 41 -10.45 4.29 5.88
C VAL A 41 -9.61 4.58 7.12
N VAL A 42 -8.45 3.92 7.21
CA VAL A 42 -7.59 3.94 8.39
C VAL A 42 -6.25 4.61 8.04
N PRO A 43 -5.87 5.73 8.68
CA PRO A 43 -4.53 6.29 8.51
C PRO A 43 -3.48 5.43 9.21
N ILE A 44 -2.35 5.20 8.56
CA ILE A 44 -1.17 4.59 9.18
C ILE A 44 -0.32 5.72 9.79
N LYS A 45 -0.61 6.07 11.03
CA LYS A 45 0.09 7.11 11.78
C LYS A 45 1.17 6.53 12.68
N LEU A 46 2.40 6.95 12.46
CA LEU A 46 3.56 6.39 13.14
C LEU A 46 3.52 6.58 14.66
N ASP A 47 3.10 7.76 15.12
CA ASP A 47 2.99 8.08 16.54
C ASP A 47 1.91 7.25 17.25
N GLU A 48 0.78 6.98 16.59
CA GLU A 48 -0.27 6.10 17.12
C GLU A 48 0.20 4.65 17.21
N LEU A 49 0.93 4.15 16.20
CA LEU A 49 1.51 2.82 16.21
C LEU A 49 2.55 2.68 17.35
N ARG A 50 3.37 3.70 17.56
CA ARG A 50 4.32 3.75 18.68
C ARG A 50 3.62 3.70 20.04
N LYS A 51 2.59 4.51 20.23
CA LYS A 51 1.78 4.50 21.48
C LYS A 51 1.14 3.15 21.76
N LYS A 52 0.76 2.41 20.72
CA LYS A 52 0.17 1.06 20.82
C LYS A 52 1.22 -0.06 20.97
N GLY A 53 2.51 0.25 20.95
CA GLY A 53 3.60 -0.74 21.00
C GLY A 53 3.66 -1.65 19.76
N LEU A 54 3.19 -1.13 18.61
CA LEU A 54 3.21 -1.83 17.33
C LEU A 54 4.39 -1.40 16.45
N TYR A 55 4.97 -0.24 16.72
CA TYR A 55 6.12 0.28 15.98
C TYR A 55 7.13 0.93 16.93
N TRP A 56 8.39 0.48 16.89
CA TRP A 56 9.48 1.03 17.71
C TRP A 56 10.80 1.18 16.95
N ARG A 57 10.76 0.98 15.62
CA ARG A 57 11.94 1.16 14.77
C ARG A 57 12.46 2.60 14.89
N PRO A 58 13.79 2.80 15.00
CA PRO A 58 14.39 4.12 14.97
C PRO A 58 14.06 4.86 13.66
N GLU A 59 14.21 6.16 13.70
CA GLU A 59 14.05 6.99 12.50
C GLU A 59 15.15 6.62 11.48
N ASP A 60 14.71 6.23 10.28
CA ASP A 60 15.60 5.96 9.15
C ASP A 60 15.72 7.23 8.29
N LYS A 61 16.92 7.84 8.28
CA LYS A 61 17.20 9.02 7.45
C LYS A 61 17.03 8.80 5.95
N LEU A 62 17.04 7.55 5.50
CA LEU A 62 16.79 7.17 4.10
C LEU A 62 15.30 6.98 3.80
N ALA A 63 14.46 6.88 4.82
CA ALA A 63 13.01 6.79 4.64
C ALA A 63 12.48 8.11 4.05
N SER A 64 11.70 8.02 2.98
CA SER A 64 11.11 9.20 2.33
C SER A 64 9.81 9.66 3.01
N THR A 65 9.12 8.76 3.71
CA THR A 65 7.85 9.02 4.40
C THR A 65 7.83 8.34 5.77
N GLU A 66 7.00 8.86 6.70
CA GLU A 66 6.80 8.26 8.02
C GLU A 66 6.28 6.82 7.94
N PHE A 67 5.51 6.49 6.90
CA PHE A 67 4.92 5.17 6.71
C PHE A 67 5.77 4.23 5.83
N THR A 68 7.03 4.57 5.54
CA THR A 68 7.93 3.75 4.72
C THR A 68 7.98 2.29 5.18
N PHE A 69 8.11 2.02 6.47
CA PHE A 69 8.16 0.67 7.01
C PHE A 69 6.82 0.21 7.60
N SER A 70 6.07 1.11 8.22
CA SER A 70 4.85 0.76 8.95
C SER A 70 3.72 0.26 8.04
N ARG A 71 3.76 0.54 6.73
CA ARG A 71 2.85 -0.05 5.73
C ARG A 71 2.88 -1.58 5.70
N PHE A 72 3.96 -2.20 6.16
CA PHE A 72 4.11 -3.66 6.20
C PHE A 72 3.52 -4.31 7.46
N LEU A 73 2.98 -3.51 8.39
CA LEU A 73 2.23 -4.00 9.55
C LEU A 73 0.78 -4.35 9.25
N ILE A 74 0.27 -4.10 8.05
CA ILE A 74 -1.15 -4.29 7.72
C ILE A 74 -1.63 -5.71 8.00
N PRO A 75 -0.90 -6.80 7.68
CA PRO A 75 -1.33 -8.13 8.05
C PRO A 75 -1.55 -8.31 9.56
N GLU A 76 -0.67 -7.76 10.39
CA GLU A 76 -0.84 -7.80 11.85
C GLU A 76 -1.96 -6.89 12.33
N LEU A 77 -2.10 -5.69 11.79
CA LEU A 77 -3.22 -4.77 12.08
C LEU A 77 -4.58 -5.38 11.74
N CYS A 78 -4.59 -6.33 10.80
CA CYS A 78 -5.75 -7.15 10.45
C CYS A 78 -5.80 -8.49 11.20
N GLU A 79 -4.99 -8.67 12.25
CA GLU A 79 -4.91 -9.92 13.00
C GLU A 79 -4.65 -11.14 12.12
N PHE A 80 -3.94 -10.94 11.02
CA PHE A 80 -3.66 -11.96 10.01
C PHE A 80 -4.92 -12.63 9.45
N LYS A 81 -5.98 -11.82 9.18
CA LYS A 81 -7.26 -12.30 8.65
C LYS A 81 -7.77 -11.43 7.52
N GLY A 82 -8.40 -12.05 6.52
CA GLY A 82 -9.09 -11.38 5.43
C GLY A 82 -8.19 -10.62 4.47
N TRP A 83 -8.80 -9.73 3.71
CA TRP A 83 -8.12 -8.87 2.75
C TRP A 83 -8.25 -7.39 3.15
N ALA A 84 -7.24 -6.61 2.83
CA ALA A 84 -7.22 -5.16 3.03
C ALA A 84 -6.46 -4.47 1.88
N VAL A 85 -6.74 -3.20 1.65
CA VAL A 85 -5.97 -2.36 0.71
C VAL A 85 -5.06 -1.43 1.49
N PHE A 86 -3.87 -1.22 0.99
CA PHE A 86 -2.99 -0.10 1.35
C PHE A 86 -2.74 0.77 0.12
N CYS A 87 -2.67 2.09 0.31
CA CYS A 87 -2.10 3.02 -0.66
C CYS A 87 -1.29 4.12 0.02
N ASP A 88 -0.37 4.73 -0.73
CA ASP A 88 0.30 5.97 -0.32
C ASP A 88 -0.72 7.12 -0.22
N CYS A 89 -0.39 8.23 0.41
CA CYS A 89 -1.31 9.35 0.60
C CYS A 89 -1.55 10.21 -0.65
N ASP A 90 -0.74 10.05 -1.68
CA ASP A 90 -0.78 10.81 -2.93
C ASP A 90 -1.70 10.18 -4.01
N PHE A 91 -2.64 9.33 -3.58
CA PHE A 91 -3.62 8.68 -4.45
C PHE A 91 -4.92 9.48 -4.56
N ILE A 92 -5.53 9.43 -5.74
CA ILE A 92 -6.91 9.89 -5.99
C ILE A 92 -7.69 8.76 -6.64
N PHE A 93 -8.69 8.24 -5.93
CA PHE A 93 -9.57 7.19 -6.44
C PHE A 93 -10.72 7.79 -7.25
N ARG A 94 -10.97 7.26 -8.44
CA ARG A 94 -12.03 7.69 -9.35
C ARG A 94 -13.13 6.65 -9.50
N ASN A 95 -12.85 5.42 -9.02
CA ASN A 95 -13.78 4.30 -9.05
C ASN A 95 -13.94 3.70 -7.65
N ASP A 96 -15.02 2.96 -7.46
CA ASP A 96 -15.29 2.28 -6.18
C ASP A 96 -14.21 1.24 -5.88
N VAL A 97 -13.50 1.42 -4.78
CA VAL A 97 -12.43 0.52 -4.32
C VAL A 97 -12.88 -0.94 -4.13
N ARG A 98 -14.20 -1.20 -4.05
CA ARG A 98 -14.77 -2.55 -4.02
C ARG A 98 -14.42 -3.36 -5.26
N GLU A 99 -14.29 -2.72 -6.42
CA GLU A 99 -13.89 -3.40 -7.65
C GLU A 99 -12.54 -4.12 -7.53
N LEU A 100 -11.64 -3.64 -6.64
CA LEU A 100 -10.40 -4.34 -6.31
C LEU A 100 -10.67 -5.65 -5.57
N PHE A 101 -11.61 -5.62 -4.61
CA PHE A 101 -11.95 -6.82 -3.82
C PHE A 101 -12.72 -7.87 -4.63
N GLU A 102 -13.37 -7.49 -5.73
CA GLU A 102 -14.00 -8.44 -6.66
C GLU A 102 -12.98 -9.27 -7.46
N ARG A 103 -11.71 -8.83 -7.47
CA ARG A 103 -10.62 -9.44 -8.24
C ARG A 103 -9.60 -10.20 -7.39
N ILE A 104 -9.83 -10.31 -6.08
CA ILE A 104 -8.93 -11.05 -5.19
C ILE A 104 -8.89 -12.54 -5.57
N ASP A 105 -7.70 -13.14 -5.33
CA ASP A 105 -7.47 -14.56 -5.52
C ASP A 105 -6.61 -15.06 -4.35
N ASP A 106 -7.16 -15.92 -3.53
CA ASP A 106 -6.58 -16.37 -2.26
C ASP A 106 -5.24 -17.12 -2.42
N LYS A 107 -4.89 -17.51 -3.66
CA LYS A 107 -3.56 -18.08 -3.93
C LYS A 107 -2.43 -17.08 -3.77
N TYR A 108 -2.72 -15.77 -3.84
CA TYR A 108 -1.73 -14.71 -3.71
C TYR A 108 -1.65 -14.19 -2.28
N ALA A 109 -0.43 -13.91 -1.85
CA ALA A 109 -0.17 -13.22 -0.58
C ALA A 109 -0.43 -11.72 -0.69
N VAL A 110 -0.08 -11.15 -1.84
CA VAL A 110 -0.35 -9.76 -2.20
C VAL A 110 -0.77 -9.66 -3.65
N MET A 111 -1.53 -8.62 -4.00
CA MET A 111 -1.76 -8.24 -5.38
C MET A 111 -1.46 -6.75 -5.54
N CYS A 112 -0.75 -6.36 -6.60
CA CYS A 112 -0.35 -4.99 -6.85
C CYS A 112 -0.22 -4.69 -8.35
N ALA A 113 -0.18 -3.41 -8.71
CA ALA A 113 0.21 -2.99 -10.06
C ALA A 113 1.71 -3.27 -10.22
N GLN A 114 2.04 -4.16 -11.15
CA GLN A 114 3.42 -4.56 -11.42
C GLN A 114 4.01 -3.59 -12.46
N HIS A 115 4.47 -2.43 -11.96
CA HIS A 115 5.07 -1.42 -12.81
C HIS A 115 6.41 -1.88 -13.40
N ASP A 116 6.57 -1.68 -14.69
CA ASP A 116 7.87 -1.68 -15.35
C ASP A 116 8.43 -0.25 -15.32
N TYR A 117 8.81 0.18 -14.10
CA TYR A 117 9.22 1.55 -13.85
C TYR A 117 10.72 1.61 -13.56
N THR A 118 11.43 2.28 -14.45
CA THR A 118 12.86 2.58 -14.30
C THR A 118 13.03 4.10 -14.25
N PRO A 119 13.26 4.70 -13.06
CA PRO A 119 13.48 6.14 -12.98
C PRO A 119 14.71 6.55 -13.78
N LYS A 120 14.66 7.74 -14.35
CA LYS A 120 15.86 8.33 -15.00
C LYS A 120 16.93 8.53 -13.94
N GLU A 121 18.18 8.23 -14.28
CA GLU A 121 19.33 8.50 -13.39
C GLU A 121 19.35 9.98 -12.98
N GLY A 122 19.62 10.23 -11.69
CA GLY A 122 19.68 11.59 -11.14
C GLY A 122 18.33 12.23 -10.78
N THR A 123 17.21 11.50 -10.90
CA THR A 123 15.92 12.00 -10.38
C THR A 123 15.95 12.03 -8.85
N GLU A 124 15.58 13.17 -8.28
CA GLU A 124 15.45 13.36 -6.84
C GLU A 124 14.04 12.96 -6.38
N LYS A 125 13.97 12.39 -5.20
CA LYS A 125 12.72 12.24 -4.44
C LYS A 125 12.45 13.53 -3.67
N MET A 126 11.30 13.59 -2.99
CA MET A 126 10.99 14.60 -2.00
C MET A 126 12.19 14.83 -1.05
N ASP A 127 12.46 16.06 -0.68
CA ASP A 127 13.59 16.50 0.16
C ASP A 127 14.99 16.24 -0.44
N GLY A 128 15.15 16.20 -1.78
CA GLY A 128 16.44 16.06 -2.44
C GLY A 128 17.09 14.68 -2.30
N LYS A 129 16.35 13.65 -1.88
CA LYS A 129 16.88 12.29 -1.73
C LYS A 129 17.06 11.61 -3.09
N ILE A 130 18.20 10.96 -3.31
CA ILE A 130 18.49 10.25 -4.57
C ILE A 130 17.52 9.08 -4.75
N GLN A 131 16.93 9.00 -5.94
CA GLN A 131 16.05 7.92 -6.32
C GLN A 131 16.86 6.71 -6.82
N HIS A 132 16.92 5.64 -6.03
CA HIS A 132 17.56 4.39 -6.45
C HIS A 132 16.64 3.55 -7.32
N ASN A 133 17.21 2.94 -8.35
CA ASN A 133 16.52 1.90 -9.11
C ASN A 133 16.71 0.53 -8.45
N TYR A 134 15.61 -0.24 -8.36
CA TYR A 134 15.63 -1.62 -7.87
C TYR A 134 14.43 -2.41 -8.45
N PRO A 135 14.52 -3.75 -8.54
CA PRO A 135 13.40 -4.59 -9.00
C PRO A 135 12.12 -4.34 -8.21
N ARG A 136 10.95 -4.44 -8.85
CA ARG A 136 9.62 -4.25 -8.25
C ARG A 136 9.42 -2.85 -7.64
N LYS A 137 10.06 -1.82 -8.24
CA LYS A 137 9.92 -0.45 -7.77
C LYS A 137 8.48 0.04 -7.95
N ASN A 138 7.98 0.81 -6.97
CA ASN A 138 6.62 1.33 -6.87
C ASN A 138 5.52 0.26 -6.71
N TRP A 139 5.85 -1.03 -6.64
CA TRP A 139 4.85 -2.07 -6.42
C TRP A 139 4.17 -1.96 -5.05
N SER A 140 4.87 -1.45 -4.06
CA SER A 140 4.38 -1.30 -2.68
C SER A 140 3.63 0.02 -2.42
N SER A 141 3.44 0.88 -3.42
CA SER A 141 2.68 2.14 -3.27
C SER A 141 1.17 1.90 -3.17
N MET A 142 0.66 0.82 -3.80
CA MET A 142 -0.70 0.31 -3.58
C MET A 142 -0.68 -1.22 -3.56
N VAL A 143 -1.20 -1.81 -2.50
CA VAL A 143 -1.18 -3.27 -2.28
C VAL A 143 -2.52 -3.76 -1.76
N LEU A 144 -3.07 -4.79 -2.41
CA LEU A 144 -4.11 -5.62 -1.80
C LEU A 144 -3.40 -6.71 -0.99
N TRP A 145 -3.63 -6.71 0.30
CA TRP A 145 -3.04 -7.63 1.26
C TRP A 145 -3.98 -8.79 1.54
N ASN A 146 -3.59 -10.01 1.21
CA ASN A 146 -4.18 -11.20 1.80
C ASN A 146 -3.56 -11.39 3.19
N CYS A 147 -4.16 -10.73 4.20
CA CYS A 147 -3.60 -10.73 5.55
C CYS A 147 -3.54 -12.14 6.15
N GLY A 148 -4.46 -13.04 5.75
CA GLY A 148 -4.51 -14.43 6.21
C GLY A 148 -3.53 -15.37 5.53
N HIS A 149 -2.86 -14.95 4.45
CA HIS A 149 -1.95 -15.81 3.70
C HIS A 149 -0.76 -16.25 4.56
N LYS A 150 -0.39 -17.53 4.47
CA LYS A 150 0.69 -18.13 5.28
C LYS A 150 2.01 -17.37 5.22
N SER A 151 2.38 -16.86 4.05
CA SER A 151 3.64 -16.12 3.85
C SER A 151 3.63 -14.74 4.52
N ASN A 152 2.45 -14.12 4.65
CA ASN A 152 2.29 -12.82 5.31
C ASN A 152 2.30 -12.91 6.83
N LYS A 153 2.14 -14.11 7.42
CA LYS A 153 2.31 -14.32 8.87
C LYS A 153 3.73 -14.01 9.36
N LYS A 154 4.70 -13.89 8.44
CA LYS A 154 6.05 -13.41 8.74
C LYS A 154 6.09 -11.92 9.12
N LEU A 155 5.13 -11.12 8.63
CA LEU A 155 5.11 -9.68 8.84
C LEU A 155 4.54 -9.31 10.22
N THR A 156 5.12 -9.89 11.27
CA THR A 156 4.81 -9.49 12.65
C THR A 156 5.45 -8.15 12.98
N LYS A 157 4.97 -7.50 14.02
CA LYS A 157 5.58 -6.26 14.51
C LYS A 157 7.07 -6.45 14.85
N GLU A 158 7.46 -7.59 15.40
CA GLU A 158 8.86 -7.90 15.69
C GLU A 158 9.69 -7.93 14.40
N PHE A 159 9.18 -8.57 13.35
CA PHE A 159 9.86 -8.66 12.06
C PHE A 159 9.97 -7.29 11.36
N VAL A 160 8.89 -6.50 11.35
CA VAL A 160 8.88 -5.18 10.69
C VAL A 160 9.77 -4.19 11.44
N ASN A 161 9.88 -4.30 12.75
CA ASN A 161 10.72 -3.43 13.58
C ASN A 161 12.18 -3.88 13.66
N ASP A 162 12.54 -5.06 13.16
CA ASP A 162 13.93 -5.53 13.13
C ASP A 162 14.75 -4.67 12.16
N GLU A 163 15.76 -3.96 12.70
CA GLU A 163 16.64 -3.09 11.92
C GLU A 163 17.51 -3.85 10.90
N ALA A 164 17.71 -5.16 11.08
CA ALA A 164 18.39 -6.00 10.10
C ALA A 164 17.55 -6.19 8.80
N ILE A 165 16.24 -5.94 8.87
CA ILE A 165 15.35 -5.99 7.71
C ILE A 165 15.31 -4.61 7.06
N ASP A 166 16.01 -4.44 5.95
CA ASP A 166 16.09 -3.16 5.25
C ASP A 166 14.83 -2.83 4.43
N GLY A 167 14.69 -1.57 4.05
CA GLY A 167 13.57 -1.10 3.22
C GLY A 167 13.52 -1.79 1.85
N LYS A 168 14.67 -2.13 1.26
CA LYS A 168 14.72 -2.83 -0.02
C LYS A 168 14.12 -4.23 0.08
N TYR A 169 14.39 -4.94 1.18
CA TYR A 169 13.82 -6.26 1.43
C TYR A 169 12.29 -6.20 1.47
N LEU A 170 11.75 -5.24 2.22
CA LEU A 170 10.30 -5.08 2.37
C LEU A 170 9.63 -4.58 1.08
N HIS A 171 10.12 -3.49 0.49
CA HIS A 171 9.50 -2.91 -0.70
C HIS A 171 9.56 -3.80 -1.95
N ARG A 172 10.49 -4.76 -1.99
CA ARG A 172 10.56 -5.79 -3.04
C ARG A 172 9.70 -7.02 -2.76
N PHE A 173 8.99 -7.06 -1.64
CA PHE A 173 8.31 -8.29 -1.19
C PHE A 173 9.24 -9.50 -1.16
N SER A 174 10.48 -9.32 -0.64
CA SER A 174 11.52 -10.35 -0.73
C SER A 174 11.25 -11.60 0.11
N TRP A 175 10.23 -11.58 0.97
CA TRP A 175 9.75 -12.75 1.69
C TRP A 175 8.77 -13.61 0.87
N LEU A 176 8.34 -13.13 -0.32
CA LEU A 176 7.40 -13.81 -1.22
C LEU A 176 8.11 -14.36 -2.45
N LYS A 177 7.62 -15.50 -2.92
CA LYS A 177 7.95 -16.01 -4.26
C LYS A 177 7.15 -15.25 -5.32
N ASP A 178 7.64 -15.23 -6.57
CA ASP A 178 6.95 -14.52 -7.67
C ASP A 178 5.52 -15.02 -7.90
N ASN A 179 5.27 -16.31 -7.74
CA ASN A 179 3.95 -16.90 -7.89
C ASN A 179 2.98 -16.61 -6.73
N GLU A 180 3.45 -15.96 -5.66
CA GLU A 180 2.63 -15.49 -4.54
C GLU A 180 2.23 -14.02 -4.68
N ILE A 181 2.67 -13.34 -5.77
CA ILE A 181 2.39 -11.93 -6.05
C ILE A 181 1.46 -11.85 -7.26
N GLY A 182 0.20 -11.48 -7.03
CA GLY A 182 -0.79 -11.28 -8.06
C GLY A 182 -0.69 -9.91 -8.73
N LYS A 183 -1.25 -9.81 -9.93
CA LYS A 183 -1.27 -8.57 -10.71
C LYS A 183 -2.63 -7.89 -10.61
N VAL A 184 -2.59 -6.57 -10.40
CA VAL A 184 -3.71 -5.63 -10.55
C VAL A 184 -3.46 -4.76 -11.77
N SER A 185 -4.53 -4.32 -12.45
CA SER A 185 -4.40 -3.35 -13.54
C SER A 185 -3.70 -2.08 -13.06
N HIS A 186 -2.76 -1.56 -13.84
CA HIS A 186 -2.08 -0.30 -13.52
C HIS A 186 -3.01 0.93 -13.55
N GLU A 187 -4.24 0.81 -14.04
CA GLU A 187 -5.28 1.83 -13.91
C GLU A 187 -5.58 2.18 -12.46
N TRP A 188 -5.42 1.22 -11.54
CA TRP A 188 -5.59 1.39 -10.09
C TRP A 188 -4.40 2.04 -9.39
N ASN A 189 -3.24 2.04 -10.04
CA ASN A 189 -2.03 2.70 -9.56
C ASN A 189 -1.36 3.40 -10.74
N TRP A 190 -2.03 4.44 -11.25
CA TRP A 190 -1.61 5.16 -12.41
C TRP A 190 -0.49 6.15 -12.08
N LEU A 191 0.70 5.92 -12.63
CA LEU A 191 1.83 6.83 -12.45
C LEU A 191 1.72 7.99 -13.45
N VAL A 192 1.25 9.14 -12.97
CA VAL A 192 1.10 10.36 -13.77
C VAL A 192 2.46 10.78 -14.35
N GLY A 193 2.47 11.08 -15.65
CA GLY A 193 3.69 11.44 -16.37
C GLY A 193 4.57 10.26 -16.79
N TRP A 194 4.28 9.03 -16.34
CA TRP A 194 4.99 7.82 -16.77
C TRP A 194 4.19 7.03 -17.81
N TYR A 195 2.93 6.72 -17.52
CA TYR A 195 2.06 6.06 -18.47
C TYR A 195 1.44 7.06 -19.45
N LYS A 196 1.31 6.65 -20.71
CA LYS A 196 0.45 7.36 -21.66
C LYS A 196 -1.00 7.07 -21.29
N GLU A 197 -1.89 8.03 -21.50
CA GLU A 197 -3.33 7.83 -21.27
C GLU A 197 -3.79 6.55 -21.97
N PRO A 198 -4.54 5.69 -21.30
CA PRO A 198 -5.04 4.46 -21.90
C PRO A 198 -6.01 4.80 -23.04
N GLN A 199 -5.95 4.04 -24.14
CA GLN A 199 -6.86 4.22 -25.26
C GLN A 199 -8.29 3.85 -24.90
N ASP A 200 -8.50 2.96 -23.95
CA ASP A 200 -9.76 2.31 -23.63
C ASP A 200 -10.24 2.53 -22.21
N GLY A 201 -9.71 3.48 -21.48
CA GLY A 201 -10.11 3.68 -20.09
C GLY A 201 -9.42 4.85 -19.42
N THR A 202 -10.01 5.27 -18.31
CA THR A 202 -9.43 6.30 -17.44
C THR A 202 -8.78 5.65 -16.23
N PRO A 203 -7.71 6.25 -15.65
CA PRO A 203 -7.22 5.87 -14.33
C PRO A 203 -8.36 5.78 -13.31
N LYS A 204 -8.32 4.76 -12.46
CA LYS A 204 -9.38 4.44 -11.50
C LYS A 204 -9.15 5.00 -10.12
#